data_b1ad1c9455402b804e73288223641f26
#
_entry.id   b1ad1c9455402b804e73288223641f26
#
_cell.length_a   1.000
_cell.length_b   1.000
_cell.length_c   1.000
_cell.angle_alpha   90.00
_cell.angle_beta   90.00
_cell.angle_gamma   90.00
#
_symmetry.space_group_name_H-M   'P 1'
#
loop_
_entity.id
_entity.type
_entity.pdbx_description
1 polymer ?
#
loop_
_entity_poly.entity_id
_entity_poly.type
_entity_poly.pdbx_seq_one_letter_code
_entity_poly.pdbx_strand_id
1 'polypeptide(L)'
;MNRLLELGCGNGKLWQEHKIDLRNREIFLSDISEGMVEEVRNKLGSDFNCIVADAEKIPFKDAYFDSIIANHVLFYLNDLNQGLKEISRVLKPNGVLYCSTYGKSHMKEITDIVQNFDSRINLSNHSLYDVFGLENGESILKEYFTSVQRMDYQDSLEITESKPLIDYIMSCHGNQNEILGPRLNEFKEYIEEILKKDGKIVVTKEAGLFKCTK
;
A
#
# COMPACT_ATOMS: atom_id res chain seq x y z
N MET A 1 -0.32 -19.03 22.44
CA MET A 1 0.05 -17.63 22.15
C MET A 1 -0.04 -17.43 20.66
N ASN A 2 -0.82 -16.48 20.19
CA ASN A 2 -1.02 -16.22 18.77
C ASN A 2 0.04 -15.22 18.30
N ARG A 3 0.82 -15.58 17.25
CA ARG A 3 1.90 -14.75 16.69
C ARG A 3 1.47 -14.12 15.40
N LEU A 4 1.59 -12.80 15.32
CA LEU A 4 1.30 -12.02 14.14
C LEU A 4 2.55 -11.25 13.71
N LEU A 5 2.82 -11.22 12.40
CA LEU A 5 3.83 -10.39 11.78
C LEU A 5 3.15 -9.38 10.84
N GLU A 6 3.51 -8.10 10.95
CA GLU A 6 3.26 -7.14 9.89
C GLU A 6 4.55 -6.88 9.11
N LEU A 7 4.48 -7.02 7.79
CA LEU A 7 5.53 -6.67 6.85
C LEU A 7 5.22 -5.28 6.28
N GLY A 8 6.20 -4.37 6.32
CA GLY A 8 6.03 -2.98 5.88
C GLY A 8 5.09 -2.19 6.79
N CYS A 9 5.34 -2.18 8.09
CA CYS A 9 4.50 -1.49 9.06
C CYS A 9 4.54 0.05 8.94
N GLY A 10 5.47 0.59 8.16
CA GLY A 10 5.65 2.02 7.99
C GLY A 10 5.78 2.74 9.34
N ASN A 11 5.01 3.80 9.53
CA ASN A 11 5.00 4.58 10.77
C ASN A 11 4.07 4.03 11.88
N GLY A 12 3.54 2.81 11.71
CA GLY A 12 2.71 2.13 12.71
C GLY A 12 1.28 2.65 12.86
N LYS A 13 0.78 3.43 11.89
CA LYS A 13 -0.54 4.07 11.96
C LYS A 13 -1.68 3.08 12.21
N LEU A 14 -1.63 1.89 11.61
CA LEU A 14 -2.61 0.83 11.81
C LEU A 14 -2.80 0.49 13.30
N TRP A 15 -1.73 0.48 14.08
CA TRP A 15 -1.73 0.08 15.48
C TRP A 15 -2.03 1.23 16.44
N GLN A 16 -1.79 2.46 16.02
CA GLN A 16 -2.11 3.66 16.80
C GLN A 16 -3.62 3.92 16.87
N GLU A 17 -4.32 3.70 15.77
CA GLU A 17 -5.74 4.03 15.63
C GLU A 17 -6.66 2.97 16.22
N HIS A 18 -6.14 1.76 16.47
CA HIS A 18 -6.94 0.64 16.95
C HIS A 18 -6.50 0.14 18.32
N LYS A 19 -7.41 0.19 19.29
CA LYS A 19 -7.22 -0.47 20.60
C LYS A 19 -7.38 -1.97 20.42
N ILE A 20 -6.25 -2.67 20.25
CA ILE A 20 -6.24 -4.11 20.08
C ILE A 20 -5.97 -4.77 21.44
N ASP A 21 -6.73 -5.81 21.75
CA ASP A 21 -6.43 -6.66 22.92
C ASP A 21 -5.17 -7.48 22.64
N LEU A 22 -4.08 -7.10 23.32
CA LEU A 22 -2.78 -7.75 23.18
C LEU A 22 -2.62 -9.00 24.05
N ARG A 23 -3.62 -9.31 24.89
CA ARG A 23 -3.56 -10.51 25.77
C ARG A 23 -3.42 -11.77 24.92
N ASN A 24 -2.43 -12.60 25.26
CA ASN A 24 -2.11 -13.84 24.53
C ASN A 24 -1.70 -13.66 23.05
N ARG A 25 -1.26 -12.45 22.68
CA ARG A 25 -0.74 -12.16 21.33
C ARG A 25 0.71 -11.69 21.42
N GLU A 26 1.50 -12.12 20.46
CA GLU A 26 2.86 -11.67 20.23
C GLU A 26 2.90 -11.04 18.85
N ILE A 27 3.08 -9.73 18.79
CA ILE A 27 2.99 -8.96 17.55
C ILE A 27 4.37 -8.44 17.19
N PHE A 28 4.76 -8.74 15.96
CA PHE A 28 6.00 -8.27 15.32
C PHE A 28 5.65 -7.26 14.25
N LEU A 29 6.23 -6.07 14.35
CA LEU A 29 6.10 -5.00 13.35
C LEU A 29 7.44 -4.89 12.63
N SER A 30 7.42 -5.10 11.32
CA SER A 30 8.65 -5.05 10.54
C SER A 30 8.57 -4.07 9.38
N ASP A 31 9.69 -3.47 9.08
CA ASP A 31 9.89 -2.66 7.88
C ASP A 31 11.33 -2.85 7.39
N ILE A 32 11.58 -2.65 6.11
CA ILE A 32 12.94 -2.67 5.55
C ILE A 32 13.72 -1.41 5.94
N SER A 33 12.99 -0.32 6.23
CA SER A 33 13.55 0.95 6.67
C SER A 33 13.79 0.96 8.18
N GLU A 34 15.06 1.06 8.59
CA GLU A 34 15.44 1.21 10.00
C GLU A 34 14.79 2.44 10.64
N GLY A 35 14.71 3.56 9.89
CA GLY A 35 14.07 4.78 10.38
C GLY A 35 12.58 4.60 10.68
N MET A 36 11.84 3.83 9.87
CA MET A 36 10.43 3.50 10.13
C MET A 36 10.30 2.62 11.38
N VAL A 37 11.16 1.62 11.52
CA VAL A 37 11.16 0.74 12.69
C VAL A 37 11.46 1.52 13.98
N GLU A 38 12.39 2.47 13.95
CA GLU A 38 12.70 3.33 15.09
C GLU A 38 11.53 4.26 15.44
N GLU A 39 10.89 4.85 14.41
CA GLU A 39 9.71 5.70 14.60
C GLU A 39 8.57 4.93 15.29
N VAL A 40 8.27 3.73 14.80
CA VAL A 40 7.22 2.85 15.36
C VAL A 40 7.54 2.47 16.80
N ARG A 41 8.79 2.08 17.08
CA ARG A 41 9.23 1.74 18.46
C ARG A 41 9.03 2.91 19.42
N ASN A 42 9.34 4.13 18.98
CA ASN A 42 9.17 5.34 19.80
C ASN A 42 7.69 5.68 20.03
N LYS A 43 6.82 5.41 19.04
CA LYS A 43 5.39 5.71 19.12
C LYS A 43 4.57 4.69 19.90
N LEU A 44 4.85 3.40 19.71
CA LEU A 44 4.03 2.31 20.25
C LEU A 44 4.60 1.68 21.53
N GLY A 45 5.85 1.99 21.88
CA GLY A 45 6.50 1.48 23.10
C GLY A 45 6.85 0.00 23.03
N SER A 46 6.92 -0.64 24.20
CA SER A 46 7.44 -2.00 24.36
C SER A 46 6.42 -3.12 24.14
N ASP A 47 5.17 -2.79 23.84
CA ASP A 47 4.11 -3.79 23.68
C ASP A 47 4.22 -4.54 22.34
N PHE A 48 5.07 -4.05 21.43
CA PHE A 48 5.30 -4.59 20.10
C PHE A 48 6.79 -4.94 19.90
N ASN A 49 7.03 -6.03 19.18
CA ASN A 49 8.38 -6.42 18.76
C ASN A 49 8.72 -5.74 17.42
N CYS A 50 9.41 -4.61 17.46
CA CYS A 50 9.77 -3.85 16.25
C CYS A 50 11.13 -4.33 15.70
N ILE A 51 11.17 -4.79 14.45
CA ILE A 51 12.35 -5.37 13.80
C ILE A 51 12.57 -4.80 12.40
N VAL A 52 13.83 -4.64 12.01
CA VAL A 52 14.19 -4.40 10.60
C VAL A 52 14.18 -5.75 9.89
N ALA A 53 13.37 -5.90 8.85
CA ALA A 53 13.31 -7.13 8.07
C ALA A 53 12.93 -6.87 6.62
N ASP A 54 13.56 -7.63 5.73
CA ASP A 54 13.21 -7.73 4.33
C ASP A 54 12.18 -8.85 4.15
N ALA A 55 11.08 -8.55 3.45
CA ALA A 55 10.05 -9.54 3.16
C ALA A 55 10.53 -10.67 2.22
N GLU A 56 11.61 -10.44 1.47
CA GLU A 56 12.26 -11.46 0.65
C GLU A 56 13.23 -12.37 1.44
N LYS A 57 13.49 -12.01 2.73
CA LYS A 57 14.34 -12.79 3.64
C LYS A 57 13.89 -12.60 5.09
N ILE A 58 12.79 -13.21 5.46
CA ILE A 58 12.17 -13.05 6.78
C ILE A 58 12.98 -13.78 7.86
N PRO A 59 13.51 -13.08 8.91
CA PRO A 59 14.48 -13.65 9.87
C PRO A 59 13.82 -14.51 10.95
N PHE A 60 12.89 -15.38 10.57
CA PHE A 60 12.19 -16.31 11.44
C PHE A 60 12.23 -17.73 10.87
N LYS A 61 12.11 -18.71 11.76
CA LYS A 61 12.04 -20.12 11.38
C LYS A 61 10.71 -20.45 10.69
N ASP A 62 10.68 -21.57 10.02
CA ASP A 62 9.48 -22.13 9.38
C ASP A 62 8.34 -22.30 10.38
N ALA A 63 7.12 -22.10 9.92
CA ALA A 63 5.89 -22.31 10.70
C ALA A 63 5.89 -21.57 12.07
N TYR A 64 6.29 -20.30 12.07
CA TYR A 64 6.40 -19.49 13.28
C TYR A 64 5.14 -18.66 13.56
N PHE A 65 4.53 -18.09 12.53
CA PHE A 65 3.41 -17.14 12.65
C PHE A 65 2.06 -17.81 12.39
N ASP A 66 1.06 -17.39 13.15
CA ASP A 66 -0.35 -17.76 12.94
C ASP A 66 -0.97 -16.87 11.86
N SER A 67 -0.54 -15.62 11.77
CA SER A 67 -1.01 -14.67 10.74
C SER A 67 0.08 -13.69 10.34
N ILE A 68 -0.01 -13.25 9.08
CA ILE A 68 0.85 -12.20 8.50
C ILE A 68 -0.05 -11.14 7.88
N ILE A 69 0.33 -9.86 8.03
CA ILE A 69 -0.27 -8.71 7.37
C ILE A 69 0.79 -8.10 6.44
N ALA A 70 0.41 -7.79 5.20
CA ALA A 70 1.24 -7.11 4.23
C ALA A 70 0.41 -6.04 3.49
N ASN A 71 0.19 -4.90 4.16
CA ASN A 71 -0.64 -3.83 3.62
C ASN A 71 0.15 -2.95 2.65
N HIS A 72 -0.22 -2.97 1.36
CA HIS A 72 0.41 -2.17 0.30
C HIS A 72 1.93 -2.37 0.23
N VAL A 73 2.40 -3.61 0.34
CA VAL A 73 3.82 -3.98 0.39
C VAL A 73 4.25 -4.80 -0.82
N LEU A 74 3.44 -5.79 -1.21
CA LEU A 74 3.87 -6.83 -2.15
C LEU A 74 4.31 -6.32 -3.53
N PHE A 75 3.75 -5.22 -3.99
CA PHE A 75 4.13 -4.59 -5.24
C PHE A 75 5.46 -3.81 -5.18
N TYR A 76 6.05 -3.65 -4.00
CA TYR A 76 7.38 -3.04 -3.83
C TYR A 76 8.52 -4.06 -3.77
N LEU A 77 8.22 -5.36 -3.72
CA LEU A 77 9.24 -6.38 -3.67
C LEU A 77 10.01 -6.46 -4.99
N ASN A 78 11.34 -6.61 -4.92
CA ASN A 78 12.17 -6.82 -6.09
C ASN A 78 11.92 -8.20 -6.71
N ASP A 79 11.74 -9.22 -5.85
CA ASP A 79 11.32 -10.57 -6.23
C ASP A 79 10.06 -10.96 -5.44
N LEU A 80 8.91 -10.71 -6.05
CA LEU A 80 7.61 -11.05 -5.47
C LEU A 80 7.48 -12.55 -5.17
N ASN A 81 8.03 -13.41 -6.05
CA ASN A 81 7.97 -14.85 -5.86
C ASN A 81 8.78 -15.29 -4.64
N GLN A 82 9.96 -14.70 -4.44
CA GLN A 82 10.78 -14.96 -3.27
C GLN A 82 10.08 -14.48 -1.98
N GLY A 83 9.49 -13.28 -1.98
CA GLY A 83 8.73 -12.77 -0.85
C GLY A 83 7.54 -13.66 -0.47
N LEU A 84 6.76 -14.12 -1.46
CA LEU A 84 5.63 -15.03 -1.23
C LEU A 84 6.07 -16.41 -0.71
N LYS A 85 7.22 -16.94 -1.17
CA LYS A 85 7.84 -18.17 -0.61
C LYS A 85 8.21 -17.98 0.86
N GLU A 86 8.84 -16.87 1.21
CA GLU A 86 9.22 -16.57 2.59
C GLU A 86 7.98 -16.40 3.49
N ILE A 87 6.98 -15.65 3.04
CA ILE A 87 5.70 -15.50 3.74
C ILE A 87 5.06 -16.87 3.99
N SER A 88 4.95 -17.69 2.94
CA SER A 88 4.43 -19.05 3.07
C SER A 88 5.30 -19.90 4.01
N ARG A 89 6.63 -19.83 3.94
CA ARG A 89 7.54 -20.60 4.79
C ARG A 89 7.31 -20.32 6.27
N VAL A 90 7.25 -19.05 6.66
CA VAL A 90 7.15 -18.66 8.07
C VAL A 90 5.73 -18.75 8.63
N LEU A 91 4.71 -18.86 7.78
CA LEU A 91 3.34 -19.17 8.21
C LEU A 91 3.22 -20.63 8.64
N LYS A 92 2.50 -20.85 9.72
CA LYS A 92 2.10 -22.20 10.18
C LYS A 92 1.16 -22.86 9.17
N PRO A 93 1.02 -24.20 9.21
CA PRO A 93 -0.10 -24.88 8.54
C PRO A 93 -1.43 -24.25 9.01
N ASN A 94 -2.32 -23.94 8.08
CA ASN A 94 -3.57 -23.19 8.26
C ASN A 94 -3.37 -21.73 8.75
N GLY A 95 -2.15 -21.21 8.72
CA GLY A 95 -1.87 -19.80 8.97
C GLY A 95 -2.43 -18.91 7.88
N VAL A 96 -2.71 -17.64 8.18
CA VAL A 96 -3.43 -16.73 7.30
C VAL A 96 -2.56 -15.53 6.94
N LEU A 97 -2.46 -15.24 5.63
CA LEU A 97 -1.94 -13.97 5.10
C LEU A 97 -3.12 -13.04 4.82
N TYR A 98 -3.00 -11.79 5.25
CA TYR A 98 -3.82 -10.67 4.79
C TYR A 98 -2.92 -9.71 4.02
N CYS A 99 -3.20 -9.46 2.76
CA CYS A 99 -2.45 -8.48 1.97
C CYS A 99 -3.37 -7.60 1.16
N SER A 100 -3.08 -6.30 1.14
CA SER A 100 -3.87 -5.31 0.40
C SER A 100 -3.09 -4.77 -0.79
N THR A 101 -3.85 -4.33 -1.81
CA THR A 101 -3.32 -3.70 -3.00
C THR A 101 -4.36 -2.80 -3.66
N TYR A 102 -3.98 -2.18 -4.76
CA TYR A 102 -4.81 -1.33 -5.60
C TYR A 102 -5.20 -2.03 -6.90
N GLY A 103 -6.32 -1.60 -7.50
CA GLY A 103 -6.69 -1.94 -8.87
C GLY A 103 -6.20 -0.90 -9.88
N LYS A 104 -6.35 -1.22 -11.16
CA LYS A 104 -5.90 -0.36 -12.28
C LYS A 104 -6.63 0.97 -12.38
N SER A 105 -7.85 1.02 -11.85
CA SER A 105 -8.65 2.25 -11.86
C SER A 105 -8.41 3.14 -10.64
N HIS A 106 -7.50 2.74 -9.74
CA HIS A 106 -7.20 3.54 -8.55
C HIS A 106 -6.61 4.90 -8.93
N MET A 107 -7.36 5.98 -8.60
CA MET A 107 -6.97 7.37 -8.82
C MET A 107 -6.67 7.73 -10.29
N LYS A 108 -7.25 7.00 -11.24
CA LYS A 108 -6.99 7.20 -12.67
C LYS A 108 -7.39 8.61 -13.16
N GLU A 109 -8.43 9.21 -12.58
CA GLU A 109 -8.91 10.55 -12.95
C GLU A 109 -7.85 11.62 -12.69
N ILE A 110 -6.99 11.45 -11.68
CA ILE A 110 -5.85 12.35 -11.43
C ILE A 110 -4.83 12.21 -12.56
N THR A 111 -4.54 10.97 -12.98
CA THR A 111 -3.66 10.73 -14.14
C THR A 111 -4.25 11.35 -15.41
N ASP A 112 -5.54 11.15 -15.66
CA ASP A 112 -6.24 11.71 -16.82
C ASP A 112 -6.16 13.25 -16.82
N ILE A 113 -6.37 13.89 -15.69
CA ILE A 113 -6.29 15.36 -15.54
C ILE A 113 -4.90 15.89 -15.92
N VAL A 114 -3.84 15.29 -15.36
CA VAL A 114 -2.48 15.77 -15.64
C VAL A 114 -2.06 15.49 -17.09
N GLN A 115 -2.49 14.37 -17.67
CA GLN A 115 -2.20 14.02 -19.06
C GLN A 115 -3.01 14.84 -20.07
N ASN A 116 -4.22 15.29 -19.72
CA ASN A 116 -4.99 16.24 -20.51
C ASN A 116 -4.35 17.63 -20.49
N PHE A 117 -3.69 18.03 -19.42
CA PHE A 117 -2.92 19.28 -19.36
C PHE A 117 -1.62 19.18 -20.16
N ASP A 118 -0.87 18.09 -19.98
CA ASP A 118 0.35 17.80 -20.75
C ASP A 118 0.58 16.28 -20.80
N SER A 119 0.43 15.69 -21.97
CA SER A 119 0.51 14.23 -22.17
C SER A 119 1.87 13.59 -21.85
N ARG A 120 2.90 14.39 -21.65
CA ARG A 120 4.24 13.92 -21.25
C ARG A 120 4.35 13.64 -19.77
N ILE A 121 3.35 14.08 -18.96
CA ILE A 121 3.39 13.90 -17.50
C ILE A 121 3.10 12.45 -17.18
N ASN A 122 3.98 11.90 -16.35
CA ASN A 122 3.81 10.60 -15.71
C ASN A 122 3.96 10.77 -14.19
N LEU A 123 2.94 10.38 -13.43
CA LEU A 123 2.93 10.52 -11.97
C LEU A 123 3.69 9.40 -11.25
N SER A 124 3.94 8.28 -11.92
CA SER A 124 4.68 7.14 -11.36
C SER A 124 5.56 6.48 -12.41
N ASN A 125 6.79 6.19 -12.05
CA ASN A 125 7.70 5.44 -12.92
C ASN A 125 7.41 3.92 -12.92
N HIS A 126 6.52 3.45 -12.05
CA HIS A 126 6.21 2.03 -11.87
C HIS A 126 4.70 1.81 -11.84
N SER A 127 4.23 0.85 -12.64
CA SER A 127 2.86 0.35 -12.55
C SER A 127 2.76 -0.68 -11.42
N LEU A 128 2.61 -0.22 -10.20
CA LEU A 128 2.59 -1.09 -9.00
C LEU A 128 1.55 -2.21 -9.11
N TYR A 129 0.37 -1.92 -9.66
CA TYR A 129 -0.70 -2.89 -9.88
C TYR A 129 -0.37 -3.93 -10.96
N ASP A 130 0.60 -3.69 -11.85
CA ASP A 130 1.06 -4.71 -12.81
C ASP A 130 1.96 -5.74 -12.14
N VAL A 131 2.71 -5.36 -11.09
CA VAL A 131 3.49 -6.28 -10.27
C VAL A 131 2.56 -7.11 -9.37
N PHE A 132 1.72 -6.44 -8.59
CA PHE A 132 0.75 -7.07 -7.70
C PHE A 132 -0.47 -6.15 -7.51
N GLY A 133 -1.54 -6.39 -8.25
CA GLY A 133 -2.78 -5.63 -8.26
C GLY A 133 -4.01 -6.49 -7.99
N LEU A 134 -5.19 -5.87 -8.00
CA LEU A 134 -6.45 -6.60 -7.84
C LEU A 134 -6.72 -7.55 -9.01
N GLU A 135 -6.20 -7.25 -10.20
CA GLU A 135 -6.44 -8.00 -11.43
C GLU A 135 -5.61 -9.29 -11.51
N ASN A 136 -4.38 -9.29 -10.99
CA ASN A 136 -3.44 -10.41 -11.07
C ASN A 136 -3.16 -11.08 -9.72
N GLY A 137 -3.43 -10.40 -8.61
CA GLY A 137 -3.05 -10.84 -7.26
C GLY A 137 -3.65 -12.19 -6.88
N GLU A 138 -4.93 -12.45 -7.24
CA GLU A 138 -5.56 -13.73 -6.92
C GLU A 138 -4.88 -14.92 -7.61
N SER A 139 -4.52 -14.79 -8.89
CA SER A 139 -3.82 -15.86 -9.63
C SER A 139 -2.43 -16.10 -9.08
N ILE A 140 -1.69 -15.03 -8.75
CA ILE A 140 -0.35 -15.12 -8.16
C ILE A 140 -0.41 -15.82 -6.80
N LEU A 141 -1.34 -15.41 -5.92
CA LEU A 141 -1.46 -15.97 -4.58
C LEU A 141 -1.87 -17.44 -4.56
N LYS A 142 -2.67 -17.90 -5.53
CA LYS A 142 -3.07 -19.31 -5.66
C LYS A 142 -1.90 -20.27 -5.92
N GLU A 143 -0.74 -19.80 -6.32
CA GLU A 143 0.47 -20.60 -6.44
C GLU A 143 1.10 -20.96 -5.09
N TYR A 144 0.79 -20.20 -4.04
CA TYR A 144 1.42 -20.33 -2.71
C TYR A 144 0.43 -20.71 -1.60
N PHE A 145 -0.87 -20.49 -1.80
CA PHE A 145 -1.91 -20.66 -0.79
C PHE A 145 -3.05 -21.54 -1.28
N THR A 146 -3.58 -22.37 -0.38
CA THR A 146 -4.65 -23.32 -0.69
C THR A 146 -6.02 -22.66 -0.87
N SER A 147 -6.22 -21.50 -0.21
CA SER A 147 -7.44 -20.71 -0.34
C SER A 147 -7.07 -19.22 -0.46
N VAL A 148 -7.69 -18.56 -1.43
CA VAL A 148 -7.55 -17.11 -1.65
C VAL A 148 -8.93 -16.51 -1.77
N GLN A 149 -9.25 -15.56 -0.90
CA GLN A 149 -10.50 -14.81 -0.91
C GLN A 149 -10.20 -13.35 -1.14
N ARG A 150 -10.76 -12.75 -2.18
CA ARG A 150 -10.67 -11.31 -2.48
C ARG A 150 -11.85 -10.58 -1.84
N MET A 151 -11.57 -9.44 -1.24
CA MET A 151 -12.55 -8.50 -0.69
C MET A 151 -12.25 -7.13 -1.28
N ASP A 152 -13.17 -6.60 -2.08
CA ASP A 152 -13.01 -5.31 -2.72
C ASP A 152 -13.48 -4.20 -1.80
N TYR A 153 -12.74 -3.10 -1.79
CA TYR A 153 -13.11 -1.85 -1.16
C TYR A 153 -13.18 -0.77 -2.24
N GLN A 154 -14.41 -0.40 -2.59
CA GLN A 154 -14.69 0.66 -3.54
C GLN A 154 -15.11 1.91 -2.78
N ASP A 155 -14.44 3.00 -3.07
CA ASP A 155 -14.68 4.31 -2.49
C ASP A 155 -14.42 5.38 -3.53
N SER A 156 -14.73 6.62 -3.22
CA SER A 156 -14.40 7.76 -4.04
C SER A 156 -13.93 8.92 -3.18
N LEU A 157 -13.12 9.77 -3.76
CA LEU A 157 -12.70 11.02 -3.16
C LEU A 157 -13.33 12.17 -3.95
N GLU A 158 -14.04 13.05 -3.26
CA GLU A 158 -14.56 14.29 -3.83
C GLU A 158 -13.61 15.45 -3.51
N ILE A 159 -13.05 16.03 -4.55
CA ILE A 159 -12.10 17.16 -4.44
C ILE A 159 -12.83 18.42 -4.84
N THR A 160 -12.92 19.37 -3.90
CA THR A 160 -13.59 20.66 -4.07
C THR A 160 -12.63 21.85 -4.07
N GLU A 161 -11.35 21.59 -3.75
CA GLU A 161 -10.31 22.62 -3.68
C GLU A 161 -9.09 22.22 -4.53
N SER A 162 -8.52 23.17 -5.26
CA SER A 162 -7.37 22.91 -6.15
C SER A 162 -6.09 22.57 -5.38
N LYS A 163 -5.86 23.23 -4.24
CA LYS A 163 -4.59 23.14 -3.50
C LYS A 163 -4.26 21.72 -3.03
N PRO A 164 -5.14 20.97 -2.33
CA PRO A 164 -4.82 19.60 -1.90
C PRO A 164 -4.50 18.66 -3.07
N LEU A 165 -5.21 18.82 -4.20
CA LEU A 165 -4.95 18.03 -5.41
C LEU A 165 -3.58 18.33 -6.00
N ILE A 166 -3.23 19.60 -6.12
CA ILE A 166 -1.93 20.04 -6.64
C ILE A 166 -0.79 19.57 -5.72
N ASP A 167 -0.95 19.74 -4.40
CA ASP A 167 0.04 19.28 -3.42
C ASP A 167 0.27 17.75 -3.53
N TYR A 168 -0.80 16.97 -3.71
CA TYR A 168 -0.71 15.53 -3.95
C TYR A 168 0.04 15.22 -5.26
N ILE A 169 -0.35 15.85 -6.38
CA ILE A 169 0.29 15.64 -7.69
C ILE A 169 1.79 15.97 -7.61
N MET A 170 2.15 17.10 -7.00
CA MET A 170 3.55 17.50 -6.85
C MET A 170 4.36 16.57 -5.91
N SER A 171 3.71 15.83 -5.02
CA SER A 171 4.35 14.84 -4.15
C SER A 171 4.59 13.48 -4.81
N CYS A 172 4.05 13.24 -6.00
CA CYS A 172 4.24 12.00 -6.74
C CYS A 172 5.71 11.81 -7.19
N HIS A 173 6.06 10.56 -7.57
CA HIS A 173 7.46 10.17 -7.86
C HIS A 173 7.75 10.02 -9.36
N GLY A 174 6.97 10.67 -10.21
CA GLY A 174 7.17 10.72 -11.65
C GLY A 174 7.98 11.93 -12.11
N ASN A 175 7.69 12.39 -13.34
CA ASN A 175 8.35 13.56 -13.96
C ASN A 175 7.55 14.87 -13.83
N GLN A 176 6.44 14.86 -13.08
CA GLN A 176 5.52 15.99 -12.96
C GLN A 176 6.20 17.26 -12.45
N ASN A 177 7.16 17.15 -11.52
CA ASN A 177 7.86 18.30 -10.97
C ASN A 177 8.67 19.07 -12.02
N GLU A 178 9.27 18.36 -12.98
CA GLU A 178 10.04 18.97 -14.07
C GLU A 178 9.13 19.72 -15.05
N ILE A 179 7.96 19.14 -15.37
CA ILE A 179 7.05 19.68 -16.37
C ILE A 179 6.13 20.75 -15.79
N LEU A 180 5.55 20.48 -14.61
CA LEU A 180 4.60 21.39 -13.96
C LEU A 180 5.29 22.51 -13.19
N GLY A 181 6.49 22.31 -12.63
CA GLY A 181 7.15 23.31 -11.80
C GLY A 181 7.22 24.70 -12.47
N PRO A 182 7.72 24.82 -13.73
CA PRO A 182 7.74 26.09 -14.46
C PRO A 182 6.35 26.62 -14.84
N ARG A 183 5.32 25.76 -14.87
CA ARG A 183 3.96 26.05 -15.31
C ARG A 183 2.92 25.88 -14.20
N LEU A 184 3.33 25.96 -12.94
CA LEU A 184 2.48 25.66 -11.80
C LEU A 184 1.24 26.56 -11.73
N ASN A 185 1.38 27.85 -12.09
CA ASN A 185 0.25 28.78 -12.11
C ASN A 185 -0.77 28.41 -13.22
N GLU A 186 -0.29 28.06 -14.43
CA GLU A 186 -1.17 27.61 -15.52
C GLU A 186 -1.92 26.33 -15.13
N PHE A 187 -1.22 25.40 -14.49
CA PHE A 187 -1.84 24.14 -14.04
C PHE A 187 -2.87 24.40 -12.94
N LYS A 188 -2.59 25.34 -12.03
CA LYS A 188 -3.55 25.74 -10.99
C LYS A 188 -4.81 26.35 -11.61
N GLU A 189 -4.67 27.27 -12.56
CA GLU A 189 -5.80 27.86 -13.29
C GLU A 189 -6.63 26.78 -14.01
N TYR A 190 -5.98 25.84 -14.66
CA TYR A 190 -6.62 24.69 -15.32
C TYR A 190 -7.47 23.85 -14.34
N ILE A 191 -6.94 23.51 -13.15
CA ILE A 191 -7.69 22.78 -12.12
C ILE A 191 -8.87 23.62 -11.60
N GLU A 192 -8.67 24.91 -11.37
CA GLU A 192 -9.72 25.82 -10.91
C GLU A 192 -10.86 25.98 -11.95
N GLU A 193 -10.53 25.96 -13.24
CA GLU A 193 -11.54 25.94 -14.32
C GLU A 193 -12.38 24.65 -14.29
N ILE A 194 -11.75 23.48 -14.11
CA ILE A 194 -12.48 22.20 -13.94
C ILE A 194 -13.41 22.28 -12.75
N LEU A 195 -12.93 22.70 -11.59
CA LEU A 195 -13.72 22.82 -10.36
C LEU A 195 -14.86 23.82 -10.51
N LYS A 196 -14.62 24.94 -11.20
CA LYS A 196 -15.66 25.96 -11.46
C LYS A 196 -16.76 25.43 -12.38
N LYS A 197 -16.40 24.61 -13.37
CA LYS A 197 -17.33 24.03 -14.35
C LYS A 197 -18.16 22.91 -13.74
N ASP A 198 -17.51 21.98 -13.01
CA ASP A 198 -18.09 20.70 -12.61
C ASP A 198 -18.46 20.67 -11.11
N GLY A 199 -18.08 21.70 -10.36
CA GLY A 199 -18.32 21.85 -8.91
C GLY A 199 -17.39 21.01 -8.04
N LYS A 200 -16.96 19.84 -8.52
CA LYS A 200 -16.04 18.92 -7.86
C LYS A 200 -15.35 17.99 -8.85
N ILE A 201 -14.22 17.45 -8.46
CA ILE A 201 -13.56 16.35 -9.15
C ILE A 201 -13.80 15.08 -8.33
N VAL A 202 -14.38 14.05 -8.95
CA VAL A 202 -14.58 12.75 -8.31
C VAL A 202 -13.47 11.82 -8.73
N VAL A 203 -12.77 11.25 -7.76
CA VAL A 203 -11.63 10.36 -7.98
C VAL A 203 -11.96 8.97 -7.46
N THR A 204 -11.81 7.97 -8.31
CA THR A 204 -12.04 6.57 -7.97
C THR A 204 -10.95 6.06 -7.01
N LYS A 205 -11.38 5.48 -5.89
CA LYS A 205 -10.51 4.73 -4.99
C LYS A 205 -10.82 3.24 -5.15
N GLU A 206 -9.97 2.53 -5.84
CA GLU A 206 -10.09 1.10 -6.05
C GLU A 206 -8.98 0.39 -5.29
N ALA A 207 -9.34 -0.24 -4.19
CA ALA A 207 -8.44 -1.02 -3.35
C ALA A 207 -9.10 -2.32 -2.95
N GLY A 208 -8.34 -3.28 -2.46
CA GLY A 208 -8.87 -4.52 -1.96
C GLY A 208 -7.87 -5.26 -1.08
N LEU A 209 -8.41 -6.28 -0.44
CA LEU A 209 -7.70 -7.15 0.46
C LEU A 209 -7.83 -8.59 -0.02
N PHE A 210 -6.73 -9.33 -0.01
CA PHE A 210 -6.73 -10.77 -0.14
C PHE A 210 -6.53 -11.42 1.23
N LYS A 211 -7.39 -12.37 1.56
CA LYS A 211 -7.21 -13.30 2.68
C LYS A 211 -6.81 -14.66 2.13
N CYS A 212 -5.61 -15.12 2.49
CA CYS A 212 -5.03 -16.34 1.98
C CYS A 212 -4.77 -17.33 3.12
N THR A 213 -5.14 -18.60 2.94
CA THR A 213 -4.85 -19.67 3.90
C THR A 213 -3.81 -20.60 3.29
N LYS A 214 -2.79 -20.92 4.10
CA LYS A 214 -1.72 -21.85 3.72
C LYS A 214 -2.20 -23.30 3.71
#